data_02391cbf0afc22baff6eb2ae6f81b5a1
#
_entry.id   02391cbf0afc22baff6eb2ae6f81b5a1
#
_cell.length_a   1.000
_cell.length_b   1.000
_cell.length_c   1.000
_cell.angle_alpha   90.00
_cell.angle_beta   90.00
_cell.angle_gamma   90.00
#
_symmetry.space_group_name_H-M   'P 1'
#
loop_
_entity.id
_entity.type
_entity.pdbx_description
1 polymer ?
#
loop_
_entity_poly.entity_id
_entity_poly.type
_entity_poly.pdbx_seq_one_letter_code
_entity_poly.pdbx_strand_id
1 'polypeptide(L)'
;MPNFPIIDTHLHIWDIERLKYSAFDGHKLFGRSYHIEDFQEDSAQLDIEAMVFVECYADFSPTGGQYIEEIKFVEESAKRDPRIKGIVPMAPLEWGARVKPLLSQMKKQHPTVKGIRRIMEFESDPRALTLSKEFIEGVNLLNEFGWHFEINVNFSQMDIIREFVQHIPYVPMILDHCGKPGIREGAIEQYRADIRDLAQHPNMWIKLSDLPPYADPLNWTDKDLLPYIDATIEHFGFDRTIYAGDWPICLQATSLTRWVETLDRAFEGASEVERRNFYRNNANSFYRLGL
;
A
#
# COMPACT_ATOMS: atom_id res chain seq x y z
N MET A 1 21.65 -6.60 0.71
CA MET A 1 20.88 -6.44 -0.56
C MET A 1 20.51 -7.80 -1.12
N PRO A 2 19.25 -8.04 -1.53
CA PRO A 2 18.87 -9.25 -2.22
C PRO A 2 19.73 -9.45 -3.48
N ASN A 3 20.09 -10.71 -3.75
CA ASN A 3 20.84 -11.11 -4.96
C ASN A 3 19.90 -11.60 -6.10
N PHE A 4 18.64 -11.17 -6.04
CA PHE A 4 17.57 -11.49 -6.98
C PHE A 4 16.67 -10.27 -7.16
N PRO A 5 15.91 -10.18 -8.27
CA PRO A 5 14.99 -9.07 -8.52
C PRO A 5 13.92 -8.97 -7.45
N ILE A 6 13.51 -7.73 -7.15
CA ILE A 6 12.44 -7.42 -6.18
C ILE A 6 11.25 -6.78 -6.89
N ILE A 7 10.05 -6.90 -6.30
CA ILE A 7 8.83 -6.24 -6.76
C ILE A 7 8.46 -5.19 -5.72
N ASP A 8 8.40 -3.92 -6.12
CA ASP A 8 7.93 -2.85 -5.25
C ASP A 8 6.41 -2.70 -5.39
N THR A 9 5.68 -2.99 -4.30
CA THR A 9 4.22 -3.01 -4.32
C THR A 9 3.56 -1.72 -3.86
N HIS A 10 4.35 -0.63 -3.68
CA HIS A 10 3.80 0.64 -3.27
C HIS A 10 4.59 1.80 -3.86
N LEU A 11 4.30 2.11 -5.11
CA LEU A 11 4.84 3.25 -5.84
C LEU A 11 3.78 4.34 -5.94
N HIS A 12 4.17 5.58 -5.67
CA HIS A 12 3.39 6.75 -6.02
C HIS A 12 4.12 7.59 -7.07
N ILE A 13 3.38 8.04 -8.06
CA ILE A 13 3.80 9.08 -9.01
C ILE A 13 2.62 10.04 -9.22
N TRP A 14 2.90 11.32 -9.37
CA TRP A 14 1.86 12.31 -9.62
C TRP A 14 2.37 13.50 -10.41
N ASP A 15 1.45 14.17 -11.07
CA ASP A 15 1.70 15.37 -11.86
C ASP A 15 0.69 16.45 -11.46
N ILE A 16 1.17 17.46 -10.71
CA ILE A 16 0.34 18.58 -10.21
C ILE A 16 -0.16 19.51 -11.31
N GLU A 17 0.42 19.44 -12.52
CA GLU A 17 -0.06 20.20 -13.68
C GLU A 17 -1.22 19.49 -14.38
N ARG A 18 -1.34 18.18 -14.20
CA ARG A 18 -2.36 17.34 -14.83
C ARG A 18 -3.56 17.05 -13.94
N LEU A 19 -3.32 16.74 -12.67
CA LEU A 19 -4.33 16.44 -11.67
C LEU A 19 -4.09 17.29 -10.42
N LYS A 20 -5.16 17.58 -9.70
CA LYS A 20 -5.04 18.32 -8.45
C LYS A 20 -4.81 17.36 -7.29
N TYR A 21 -3.86 17.72 -6.43
CA TYR A 21 -3.47 16.98 -5.22
C TYR A 21 -3.43 17.96 -4.04
N SER A 22 -4.60 18.43 -3.58
CA SER A 22 -4.68 19.45 -2.50
C SER A 22 -3.98 19.03 -1.21
N ALA A 23 -3.85 17.72 -0.95
CA ALA A 23 -3.11 17.20 0.19
C ALA A 23 -1.62 17.58 0.17
N PHE A 24 -1.06 17.90 -1.00
CA PHE A 24 0.34 18.26 -1.18
C PHE A 24 0.57 19.77 -1.33
N ASP A 25 -0.48 20.58 -1.36
CA ASP A 25 -0.36 22.03 -1.54
C ASP A 25 0.55 22.65 -0.48
N GLY A 26 1.62 23.33 -0.93
CA GLY A 26 2.60 23.96 -0.06
C GLY A 26 3.52 23.02 0.72
N HIS A 27 3.43 21.71 0.52
CA HIS A 27 4.34 20.77 1.17
C HIS A 27 5.74 20.85 0.57
N LYS A 28 6.77 21.03 1.41
CA LYS A 28 8.15 21.26 0.94
C LYS A 28 8.71 20.14 0.07
N LEU A 29 8.40 18.89 0.41
CA LEU A 29 8.89 17.72 -0.32
C LEU A 29 7.90 17.31 -1.42
N PHE A 30 6.59 17.28 -1.12
CA PHE A 30 5.58 16.70 -2.01
C PHE A 30 4.83 17.71 -2.87
N GLY A 31 5.01 19.01 -2.67
CA GLY A 31 4.37 20.09 -3.45
C GLY A 31 4.94 20.27 -4.86
N ARG A 32 5.52 19.24 -5.45
CA ARG A 32 5.99 19.15 -6.83
C ARG A 32 5.51 17.86 -7.49
N SER A 33 5.60 17.78 -8.80
CA SER A 33 5.38 16.50 -9.51
C SER A 33 6.50 15.51 -9.20
N TYR A 34 6.14 14.23 -9.17
CA TYR A 34 7.03 13.08 -9.12
C TYR A 34 6.69 12.13 -10.26
N HIS A 35 7.60 12.01 -11.21
CA HIS A 35 7.43 11.16 -12.39
C HIS A 35 8.18 9.84 -12.26
N ILE A 36 7.93 8.93 -13.19
CA ILE A 36 8.59 7.62 -13.17
C ILE A 36 10.10 7.73 -13.34
N GLU A 37 10.57 8.78 -14.00
CA GLU A 37 11.98 9.07 -14.22
C GLU A 37 12.69 9.42 -12.88
N ASP A 38 12.02 10.17 -11.99
CA ASP A 38 12.54 10.43 -10.63
C ASP A 38 12.71 9.12 -9.84
N PHE A 39 11.73 8.19 -9.96
CA PHE A 39 11.84 6.87 -9.34
C PHE A 39 12.99 6.06 -9.90
N GLN A 40 13.22 6.10 -11.21
CA GLN A 40 14.33 5.40 -11.86
C GLN A 40 15.69 5.86 -11.32
N GLU A 41 15.85 7.16 -11.06
CA GLU A 41 17.06 7.71 -10.44
C GLU A 41 17.23 7.23 -9.00
N ASP A 42 16.20 7.35 -8.18
CA ASP A 42 16.24 7.01 -6.75
C ASP A 42 16.35 5.50 -6.49
N SER A 43 15.90 4.67 -7.42
CA SER A 43 15.95 3.21 -7.35
C SER A 43 17.12 2.57 -8.11
N ALA A 44 18.01 3.37 -8.70
CA ALA A 44 19.06 2.88 -9.62
C ALA A 44 20.02 1.82 -9.02
N GLN A 45 20.12 1.75 -7.68
CA GLN A 45 20.95 0.75 -6.99
C GLN A 45 20.19 -0.54 -6.67
N LEU A 46 18.90 -0.62 -6.98
CA LEU A 46 18.01 -1.75 -6.70
C LEU A 46 17.65 -2.48 -7.99
N ASP A 47 17.63 -3.80 -7.93
CA ASP A 47 17.14 -4.61 -9.04
C ASP A 47 15.60 -4.75 -8.94
N ILE A 48 14.89 -3.69 -9.37
CA ILE A 48 13.42 -3.65 -9.39
C ILE A 48 12.91 -4.27 -10.69
N GLU A 49 12.27 -5.44 -10.59
CA GLU A 49 11.70 -6.17 -11.72
C GLU A 49 10.31 -5.64 -12.10
N ALA A 50 9.51 -5.28 -11.12
CA ALA A 50 8.16 -4.77 -11.33
C ALA A 50 7.72 -3.83 -10.20
N MET A 51 6.70 -3.03 -10.50
CA MET A 51 6.11 -2.09 -9.56
C MET A 51 4.58 -2.15 -9.62
N VAL A 52 3.96 -1.88 -8.47
CA VAL A 52 2.52 -1.63 -8.36
C VAL A 52 2.32 -0.18 -7.92
N PHE A 53 1.66 0.59 -8.78
CA PHE A 53 1.21 1.93 -8.42
C PHE A 53 0.01 1.85 -7.48
N VAL A 54 0.02 2.68 -6.45
CA VAL A 54 -1.12 2.86 -5.54
C VAL A 54 -1.57 4.32 -5.63
N GLU A 55 -2.88 4.57 -5.57
CA GLU A 55 -3.48 5.92 -5.67
C GLU A 55 -2.79 6.93 -4.73
N CYS A 56 -2.80 8.19 -5.11
CA CYS A 56 -1.94 9.21 -4.51
C CYS A 56 -2.69 10.47 -4.07
N TYR A 57 -3.85 10.35 -3.43
CA TYR A 57 -4.61 11.51 -2.93
C TYR A 57 -5.04 12.53 -4.00
N ALA A 58 -5.21 12.13 -5.26
CA ALA A 58 -5.79 13.02 -6.24
C ALA A 58 -7.16 13.53 -5.75
N ASP A 59 -7.43 14.83 -5.91
CA ASP A 59 -8.71 15.43 -5.53
C ASP A 59 -9.84 14.82 -6.36
N PHE A 60 -10.66 14.00 -5.75
CA PHE A 60 -11.75 13.31 -6.45
C PHE A 60 -13.02 14.13 -6.45
N SER A 61 -13.54 14.39 -7.64
CA SER A 61 -14.84 15.02 -7.80
C SER A 61 -15.96 14.05 -7.40
N PRO A 62 -17.03 14.53 -6.77
CA PRO A 62 -18.24 13.73 -6.49
C PRO A 62 -18.87 13.10 -7.74
N THR A 63 -18.50 13.53 -8.94
CA THR A 63 -18.97 13.01 -10.23
C THR A 63 -18.13 11.86 -10.79
N GLY A 64 -17.04 11.47 -10.13
CA GLY A 64 -16.29 10.24 -10.42
C GLY A 64 -15.30 10.29 -11.60
N GLY A 65 -15.24 11.38 -12.38
CA GLY A 65 -14.40 11.44 -13.58
C GLY A 65 -12.90 11.32 -13.32
N GLN A 66 -12.43 11.85 -12.20
CA GLN A 66 -11.01 11.92 -11.87
C GLN A 66 -10.40 10.56 -11.45
N TYR A 67 -11.20 9.61 -10.96
CA TYR A 67 -10.71 8.26 -10.64
C TYR A 67 -10.08 7.56 -11.85
N ILE A 68 -10.64 7.78 -13.04
CA ILE A 68 -10.13 7.22 -14.30
C ILE A 68 -8.92 8.00 -14.82
N GLU A 69 -8.85 9.31 -14.59
CA GLU A 69 -7.75 10.14 -15.08
C GLU A 69 -6.42 9.81 -14.40
N GLU A 70 -6.41 9.48 -13.11
CA GLU A 70 -5.20 9.00 -12.44
C GLU A 70 -4.72 7.66 -13.03
N ILE A 71 -5.65 6.71 -13.28
CA ILE A 71 -5.31 5.45 -13.95
C ILE A 71 -4.67 5.70 -15.32
N LYS A 72 -5.24 6.58 -16.13
CA LYS A 72 -4.70 6.92 -17.47
C LYS A 72 -3.30 7.53 -17.38
N PHE A 73 -3.07 8.42 -16.42
CA PHE A 73 -1.74 9.00 -16.18
C PHE A 73 -0.71 7.91 -15.88
N VAL A 74 -1.07 6.95 -15.04
CA VAL A 74 -0.17 5.84 -14.68
C VAL A 74 0.04 4.89 -15.87
N GLU A 75 -0.99 4.59 -16.65
CA GLU A 75 -0.87 3.77 -17.87
C GLU A 75 0.02 4.45 -18.94
N GLU A 76 0.00 5.77 -19.02
CA GLU A 76 0.94 6.51 -19.88
C GLU A 76 2.38 6.43 -19.34
N SER A 77 2.56 6.51 -18.03
CA SER A 77 3.85 6.31 -17.38
C SER A 77 4.37 4.89 -17.57
N ALA A 78 3.48 3.88 -17.54
CA ALA A 78 3.82 2.48 -17.81
C ALA A 78 4.30 2.22 -19.24
N LYS A 79 3.99 3.09 -20.21
CA LYS A 79 4.59 3.02 -21.57
C LYS A 79 6.06 3.46 -21.57
N ARG A 80 6.46 4.32 -20.62
CA ARG A 80 7.85 4.78 -20.46
C ARG A 80 8.66 3.83 -19.58
N ASP A 81 8.01 3.23 -18.59
CA ASP A 81 8.59 2.18 -17.76
C ASP A 81 7.66 0.96 -17.64
N PRO A 82 7.87 -0.08 -18.45
CA PRO A 82 7.00 -1.24 -18.49
C PRO A 82 7.07 -2.13 -17.23
N ARG A 83 7.90 -1.78 -16.25
CA ARG A 83 7.92 -2.42 -14.93
C ARG A 83 6.70 -2.07 -14.08
N ILE A 84 5.93 -1.02 -14.40
CA ILE A 84 4.63 -0.78 -13.77
C ILE A 84 3.64 -1.85 -14.28
N LYS A 85 3.38 -2.87 -13.45
CA LYS A 85 2.57 -4.05 -13.80
C LYS A 85 1.20 -4.09 -13.16
N GLY A 86 0.97 -3.26 -12.16
CA GLY A 86 -0.29 -3.18 -11.42
C GLY A 86 -0.64 -1.75 -11.05
N ILE A 87 -1.94 -1.50 -10.96
CA ILE A 87 -2.50 -0.22 -10.52
C ILE A 87 -3.55 -0.52 -9.45
N VAL A 88 -3.48 0.18 -8.34
CA VAL A 88 -4.47 0.16 -7.26
C VAL A 88 -5.05 1.57 -7.14
N PRO A 89 -6.08 1.90 -7.93
CA PRO A 89 -6.69 3.23 -7.90
C PRO A 89 -7.62 3.37 -6.70
N MET A 90 -8.04 4.61 -6.45
CA MET A 90 -9.17 4.89 -5.58
C MET A 90 -10.50 4.62 -6.28
N ALA A 91 -11.51 4.21 -5.50
CA ALA A 91 -12.92 4.25 -5.89
C ALA A 91 -13.80 4.60 -4.69
N PRO A 92 -14.94 5.29 -4.88
CA PRO A 92 -15.83 5.70 -3.81
C PRO A 92 -16.69 4.52 -3.33
N LEU A 93 -16.07 3.60 -2.59
CA LEU A 93 -16.73 2.37 -2.12
C LEU A 93 -17.90 2.66 -1.17
N GLU A 94 -17.90 3.83 -0.53
CA GLU A 94 -19.03 4.37 0.27
C GLU A 94 -20.31 4.62 -0.54
N TRP A 95 -20.27 4.51 -1.87
CA TRP A 95 -21.48 4.53 -2.69
C TRP A 95 -22.26 3.21 -2.64
N GLY A 96 -21.74 2.16 -2.01
CA GLY A 96 -22.33 0.83 -1.94
C GLY A 96 -22.57 0.26 -3.34
N ALA A 97 -23.75 -0.35 -3.58
CA ALA A 97 -24.07 -0.93 -4.89
C ALA A 97 -23.93 0.06 -6.07
N ARG A 98 -24.03 1.36 -5.82
CA ARG A 98 -23.93 2.39 -6.88
C ARG A 98 -22.53 2.54 -7.45
N VAL A 99 -21.47 2.00 -6.79
CA VAL A 99 -20.09 2.04 -7.32
C VAL A 99 -19.87 1.01 -8.45
N LYS A 100 -20.73 0.00 -8.55
CA LYS A 100 -20.57 -1.13 -9.50
C LYS A 100 -20.38 -0.71 -10.97
N PRO A 101 -21.09 0.30 -11.52
CA PRO A 101 -20.84 0.76 -12.89
C PRO A 101 -19.42 1.29 -13.10
N LEU A 102 -18.88 2.04 -12.13
CA LEU A 102 -17.51 2.58 -12.18
C LEU A 102 -16.48 1.43 -12.12
N LEU A 103 -16.64 0.48 -11.19
CA LEU A 103 -15.78 -0.70 -11.11
C LEU A 103 -15.82 -1.53 -12.39
N SER A 104 -17.01 -1.69 -13.00
CA SER A 104 -17.18 -2.38 -14.28
C SER A 104 -16.46 -1.66 -15.42
N GLN A 105 -16.51 -0.34 -15.45
CA GLN A 105 -15.77 0.48 -16.41
C GLN A 105 -14.25 0.29 -16.23
N MET A 106 -13.74 0.41 -14.99
CA MET A 106 -12.33 0.18 -14.68
C MET A 106 -11.89 -1.21 -15.13
N LYS A 107 -12.65 -2.26 -14.80
CA LYS A 107 -12.32 -3.65 -15.18
C LYS A 107 -12.24 -3.85 -16.68
N LYS A 108 -13.16 -3.23 -17.44
CA LYS A 108 -13.23 -3.36 -18.88
C LYS A 108 -12.16 -2.57 -19.62
N GLN A 109 -11.85 -1.36 -19.14
CA GLN A 109 -10.99 -0.41 -19.87
C GLN A 109 -9.54 -0.42 -19.38
N HIS A 110 -9.31 -0.85 -18.13
CA HIS A 110 -8.01 -0.77 -17.45
C HIS A 110 -7.63 -2.14 -16.84
N PRO A 111 -7.17 -3.11 -17.65
CA PRO A 111 -6.86 -4.47 -17.19
C PRO A 111 -5.66 -4.52 -16.22
N THR A 112 -4.89 -3.46 -16.13
CA THR A 112 -3.79 -3.27 -15.17
C THR A 112 -4.27 -3.06 -13.74
N VAL A 113 -5.54 -2.70 -13.52
CA VAL A 113 -6.12 -2.56 -12.18
C VAL A 113 -6.19 -3.92 -11.48
N LYS A 114 -5.62 -3.99 -10.28
CA LYS A 114 -5.47 -5.22 -9.49
C LYS A 114 -6.30 -5.24 -8.21
N GLY A 115 -6.59 -4.07 -7.67
CA GLY A 115 -7.35 -3.86 -6.43
C GLY A 115 -7.83 -2.44 -6.34
N ILE A 116 -8.42 -2.08 -5.21
CA ILE A 116 -8.88 -0.72 -4.90
C ILE A 116 -8.33 -0.33 -3.53
N ARG A 117 -7.86 0.91 -3.40
CA ARG A 117 -7.59 1.55 -2.11
C ARG A 117 -8.60 2.67 -1.86
N ARG A 118 -9.08 2.76 -0.65
CA ARG A 118 -9.83 3.91 -0.15
C ARG A 118 -9.22 4.28 1.19
N ILE A 119 -8.54 5.42 1.23
CA ILE A 119 -7.90 5.90 2.44
C ILE A 119 -8.97 6.29 3.46
N MET A 120 -8.85 5.74 4.67
CA MET A 120 -9.78 5.97 5.76
C MET A 120 -9.15 6.82 6.87
N GLU A 121 -7.82 6.94 6.85
CA GLU A 121 -7.03 7.58 7.91
C GLU A 121 -7.43 9.02 8.20
N PHE A 122 -7.72 9.80 7.16
CA PHE A 122 -7.96 11.24 7.26
C PHE A 122 -9.44 11.62 7.24
N GLU A 123 -10.32 10.63 7.36
CA GLU A 123 -11.76 10.91 7.48
C GLU A 123 -12.07 11.58 8.83
N SER A 124 -13.06 12.46 8.83
CA SER A 124 -13.50 13.13 10.06
C SER A 124 -14.12 12.16 11.06
N ASP A 125 -14.74 11.10 10.57
CA ASP A 125 -15.25 9.96 11.36
C ASP A 125 -14.92 8.65 10.63
N PRO A 126 -13.69 8.12 10.82
CA PRO A 126 -13.26 6.88 10.18
C PRO A 126 -14.15 5.69 10.51
N ARG A 127 -14.67 5.62 11.75
CA ARG A 127 -15.54 4.53 12.18
C ARG A 127 -16.87 4.58 11.46
N ALA A 128 -17.49 5.75 11.39
CA ALA A 128 -18.78 5.92 10.70
C ALA A 128 -18.68 5.57 9.21
N LEU A 129 -17.59 5.96 8.54
CA LEU A 129 -17.33 5.55 7.15
C LEU A 129 -17.13 4.04 7.04
N THR A 130 -16.12 3.52 7.73
CA THR A 130 -15.60 2.16 7.53
C THR A 130 -16.63 1.08 7.89
N LEU A 131 -17.46 1.33 8.91
CA LEU A 131 -18.49 0.40 9.38
C LEU A 131 -19.88 0.71 8.81
N SER A 132 -19.99 1.67 7.87
CA SER A 132 -21.26 1.90 7.18
C SER A 132 -21.64 0.71 6.31
N LYS A 133 -22.94 0.45 6.21
CA LYS A 133 -23.47 -0.61 5.35
C LYS A 133 -23.03 -0.44 3.90
N GLU A 134 -23.07 0.79 3.42
CA GLU A 134 -22.71 1.15 2.05
C GLU A 134 -21.24 0.88 1.77
N PHE A 135 -20.33 1.24 2.68
CA PHE A 135 -18.91 0.99 2.49
C PHE A 135 -18.59 -0.52 2.48
N ILE A 136 -19.16 -1.27 3.44
CA ILE A 136 -19.03 -2.72 3.51
C ILE A 136 -19.57 -3.39 2.23
N GLU A 137 -20.73 -2.93 1.73
CA GLU A 137 -21.30 -3.41 0.46
C GLU A 137 -20.36 -3.12 -0.71
N GLY A 138 -19.84 -1.88 -0.80
CA GLY A 138 -18.92 -1.48 -1.86
C GLY A 138 -17.62 -2.29 -1.86
N VAL A 139 -17.04 -2.55 -0.69
CA VAL A 139 -15.84 -3.41 -0.58
C VAL A 139 -16.14 -4.85 -0.95
N ASN A 140 -17.28 -5.42 -0.50
CA ASN A 140 -17.66 -6.79 -0.88
C ASN A 140 -17.85 -6.98 -2.39
N LEU A 141 -18.24 -5.94 -3.14
CA LEU A 141 -18.34 -5.99 -4.59
C LEU A 141 -17.00 -6.28 -5.26
N LEU A 142 -15.86 -5.94 -4.66
CA LEU A 142 -14.54 -6.18 -5.24
C LEU A 142 -14.29 -7.65 -5.55
N ASN A 143 -14.91 -8.56 -4.78
CA ASN A 143 -14.82 -9.99 -5.03
C ASN A 143 -15.40 -10.41 -6.40
N GLU A 144 -16.45 -9.74 -6.88
CA GLU A 144 -17.03 -10.00 -8.22
C GLU A 144 -16.06 -9.65 -9.35
N PHE A 145 -15.14 -8.71 -9.10
CA PHE A 145 -14.12 -8.27 -10.06
C PHE A 145 -12.79 -9.04 -9.90
N GLY A 146 -12.68 -9.90 -8.88
CA GLY A 146 -11.43 -10.57 -8.51
C GLY A 146 -10.36 -9.58 -8.04
N TRP A 147 -10.75 -8.49 -7.41
CA TRP A 147 -9.88 -7.44 -6.87
C TRP A 147 -9.72 -7.56 -5.36
N HIS A 148 -8.59 -7.07 -4.86
CA HIS A 148 -8.34 -6.94 -3.42
C HIS A 148 -8.67 -5.52 -2.93
N PHE A 149 -8.74 -5.38 -1.61
CA PHE A 149 -8.88 -4.09 -0.94
C PHE A 149 -7.60 -3.75 -0.16
N GLU A 150 -7.02 -2.57 -0.37
CA GLU A 150 -5.90 -2.04 0.41
C GLU A 150 -6.40 -1.16 1.54
N ILE A 151 -5.96 -1.46 2.77
CA ILE A 151 -6.37 -0.81 4.01
C ILE A 151 -5.29 0.18 4.41
N ASN A 152 -5.60 1.48 4.35
CA ASN A 152 -4.73 2.55 4.81
C ASN A 152 -5.35 3.26 6.02
N VAL A 153 -4.74 3.05 7.18
CA VAL A 153 -5.12 3.58 8.49
C VAL A 153 -3.88 3.78 9.35
N ASN A 154 -4.00 4.43 10.49
CA ASN A 154 -2.94 4.48 11.49
C ASN A 154 -3.27 3.63 12.72
N PHE A 155 -2.28 3.43 13.60
CA PHE A 155 -2.40 2.52 14.76
C PHE A 155 -3.57 2.85 15.71
N SER A 156 -4.02 4.11 15.78
CA SER A 156 -5.15 4.50 16.63
C SER A 156 -6.52 4.06 16.09
N GLN A 157 -6.55 3.56 14.85
CA GLN A 157 -7.76 3.12 14.14
C GLN A 157 -7.83 1.59 13.97
N MET A 158 -6.88 0.84 14.53
CA MET A 158 -6.80 -0.61 14.33
C MET A 158 -7.98 -1.37 14.93
N ASP A 159 -8.62 -0.84 15.97
CA ASP A 159 -9.85 -1.40 16.53
C ASP A 159 -11.00 -1.38 15.51
N ILE A 160 -11.10 -0.32 14.70
CA ILE A 160 -12.08 -0.21 13.62
C ILE A 160 -11.82 -1.30 12.56
N ILE A 161 -10.55 -1.51 12.21
CA ILE A 161 -10.19 -2.48 11.19
C ILE A 161 -10.44 -3.91 11.66
N ARG A 162 -10.13 -4.24 12.91
CA ARG A 162 -10.45 -5.57 13.48
C ARG A 162 -11.95 -5.88 13.43
N GLU A 163 -12.80 -4.88 13.62
CA GLU A 163 -14.24 -5.03 13.46
C GLU A 163 -14.64 -5.14 11.97
N PHE A 164 -14.11 -4.28 11.14
CA PHE A 164 -14.44 -4.18 9.70
C PHE A 164 -14.14 -5.47 8.93
N VAL A 165 -12.99 -6.09 9.14
CA VAL A 165 -12.58 -7.28 8.40
C VAL A 165 -13.52 -8.48 8.59
N GLN A 166 -14.29 -8.52 9.69
CA GLN A 166 -15.30 -9.53 9.93
C GLN A 166 -16.47 -9.46 8.94
N HIS A 167 -16.70 -8.28 8.36
CA HIS A 167 -17.81 -8.03 7.42
C HIS A 167 -17.44 -8.29 5.95
N ILE A 168 -16.15 -8.54 5.66
CA ILE A 168 -15.64 -8.73 4.29
C ILE A 168 -14.80 -10.02 4.15
N PRO A 169 -15.29 -11.18 4.61
CA PRO A 169 -14.48 -12.39 4.76
C PRO A 169 -13.98 -13.01 3.45
N TYR A 170 -14.55 -12.60 2.30
CA TYR A 170 -14.22 -13.17 1.00
C TYR A 170 -13.36 -12.27 0.13
N VAL A 171 -13.14 -11.03 0.52
CA VAL A 171 -12.30 -10.08 -0.21
C VAL A 171 -10.86 -10.26 0.25
N PRO A 172 -9.89 -10.50 -0.64
CA PRO A 172 -8.48 -10.43 -0.26
C PRO A 172 -8.14 -9.00 0.21
N MET A 173 -7.43 -8.90 1.32
CA MET A 173 -7.09 -7.63 1.96
C MET A 173 -5.59 -7.52 2.17
N ILE A 174 -5.07 -6.31 2.11
CA ILE A 174 -3.70 -6.04 2.52
C ILE A 174 -3.64 -4.75 3.36
N LEU A 175 -2.98 -4.83 4.51
CA LEU A 175 -2.76 -3.69 5.39
C LEU A 175 -1.52 -2.92 4.92
N ASP A 176 -1.70 -1.68 4.50
CA ASP A 176 -0.59 -0.81 4.12
C ASP A 176 0.26 -0.40 5.32
N HIS A 177 1.57 -0.33 5.13
CA HIS A 177 2.55 0.25 6.07
C HIS A 177 2.44 -0.33 7.48
N CYS A 178 2.15 -1.62 7.60
CA CYS A 178 1.94 -2.27 8.91
C CYS A 178 0.86 -1.59 9.78
N GLY A 179 -0.09 -0.86 9.17
CA GLY A 179 -1.07 -0.06 9.91
C GLY A 179 -0.46 1.17 10.60
N LYS A 180 0.68 1.64 10.11
CA LYS A 180 1.38 2.85 10.61
C LYS A 180 1.55 2.81 12.14
N PRO A 181 2.37 1.88 12.65
CA PRO A 181 2.48 1.62 14.08
C PRO A 181 3.02 2.81 14.86
N GLY A 182 2.57 2.97 16.10
CA GLY A 182 3.03 4.00 17.03
C GLY A 182 4.46 3.73 17.52
N ILE A 183 5.45 3.79 16.63
CA ILE A 183 6.87 3.51 16.98
C ILE A 183 7.39 4.59 17.91
N ARG A 184 7.14 5.85 17.58
CA ARG A 184 7.54 7.01 18.40
C ARG A 184 6.89 6.99 19.78
N GLU A 185 5.67 6.48 19.87
CA GLU A 185 4.90 6.33 21.10
C GLU A 185 5.30 5.10 21.89
N GLY A 186 6.16 4.23 21.35
CA GLY A 186 6.56 2.98 22.00
C GLY A 186 5.41 1.94 22.08
N ALA A 187 4.44 1.98 21.17
CA ALA A 187 3.20 1.21 21.23
C ALA A 187 3.37 -0.24 20.73
N ILE A 188 4.48 -0.90 21.02
CA ILE A 188 4.80 -2.24 20.50
C ILE A 188 3.81 -3.31 20.99
N GLU A 189 3.37 -3.27 22.23
CA GLU A 189 2.44 -4.28 22.77
C GLU A 189 1.06 -4.17 22.14
N GLN A 190 0.60 -2.92 21.90
CA GLN A 190 -0.64 -2.68 21.16
C GLN A 190 -0.51 -3.20 19.72
N TYR A 191 0.60 -2.88 19.05
CA TYR A 191 0.86 -3.34 17.70
C TYR A 191 0.84 -4.87 17.59
N ARG A 192 1.55 -5.57 18.49
CA ARG A 192 1.54 -7.05 18.54
C ARG A 192 0.13 -7.63 18.68
N ALA A 193 -0.69 -7.04 19.55
CA ALA A 193 -2.06 -7.47 19.74
C ALA A 193 -2.89 -7.28 18.47
N ASP A 194 -2.81 -6.10 17.84
CA ASP A 194 -3.59 -5.77 16.67
C ASP A 194 -3.25 -6.66 15.46
N ILE A 195 -1.95 -6.82 15.15
CA ILE A 195 -1.54 -7.64 13.99
C ILE A 195 -1.75 -9.14 14.23
N ARG A 196 -1.62 -9.62 15.49
CA ARG A 196 -1.95 -11.00 15.83
C ARG A 196 -3.42 -11.30 15.51
N ASP A 197 -4.32 -10.39 15.91
CA ASP A 197 -5.75 -10.57 15.67
C ASP A 197 -6.08 -10.52 14.17
N LEU A 198 -5.49 -9.58 13.43
CA LEU A 198 -5.66 -9.47 11.97
C LEU A 198 -5.07 -10.68 11.22
N ALA A 199 -3.94 -11.20 11.67
CA ALA A 199 -3.28 -12.34 11.03
C ALA A 199 -4.11 -13.65 11.09
N GLN A 200 -5.13 -13.72 11.98
CA GLN A 200 -6.07 -14.86 12.03
C GLN A 200 -6.99 -14.92 10.80
N HIS A 201 -7.15 -13.82 10.07
CA HIS A 201 -7.94 -13.82 8.85
C HIS A 201 -7.10 -14.37 7.68
N PRO A 202 -7.52 -15.46 7.03
CA PRO A 202 -6.71 -16.10 5.98
C PRO A 202 -6.52 -15.22 4.74
N ASN A 203 -7.43 -14.27 4.50
CA ASN A 203 -7.38 -13.36 3.37
C ASN A 203 -6.63 -12.06 3.66
N MET A 204 -6.08 -11.90 4.88
CA MET A 204 -5.34 -10.70 5.29
C MET A 204 -3.85 -10.87 5.01
N TRP A 205 -3.30 -9.90 4.32
CA TRP A 205 -1.89 -9.71 4.03
C TRP A 205 -1.39 -8.41 4.64
N ILE A 206 -0.08 -8.20 4.68
CA ILE A 206 0.52 -6.99 5.22
C ILE A 206 1.69 -6.51 4.35
N LYS A 207 1.74 -5.19 4.09
CA LYS A 207 2.91 -4.54 3.48
C LYS A 207 3.86 -4.09 4.58
N LEU A 208 5.07 -4.58 4.53
CA LEU A 208 6.16 -4.09 5.36
C LEU A 208 6.84 -2.93 4.63
N SER A 209 6.44 -1.73 4.96
CA SER A 209 6.85 -0.46 4.33
C SER A 209 6.70 0.70 5.30
N ASP A 210 7.36 1.79 5.00
CA ASP A 210 7.17 3.13 5.55
C ASP A 210 7.22 3.20 7.11
N LEU A 211 7.99 2.32 7.76
CA LEU A 211 8.18 2.38 9.23
C LEU A 211 9.04 3.56 9.69
N PRO A 212 10.11 3.97 8.98
CA PRO A 212 10.98 5.06 9.40
C PRO A 212 10.29 6.38 9.72
N PRO A 213 9.30 6.88 8.95
CA PRO A 213 8.56 8.10 9.27
C PRO A 213 7.80 8.06 10.59
N TYR A 214 7.40 6.87 11.05
CA TYR A 214 6.67 6.68 12.31
C TYR A 214 7.56 6.52 13.53
N ALA A 215 8.88 6.38 13.32
CA ALA A 215 9.92 6.53 14.35
C ALA A 215 10.37 8.00 14.45
N ASP A 216 11.65 8.27 14.68
CA ASP A 216 12.21 9.62 14.49
C ASP A 216 12.68 9.78 13.04
N PRO A 217 12.01 10.55 12.16
CA PRO A 217 12.33 10.64 10.74
C PRO A 217 13.79 11.01 10.46
N LEU A 218 14.43 11.75 11.36
CA LEU A 218 15.80 12.23 11.17
C LEU A 218 16.86 11.31 11.78
N ASN A 219 16.52 10.59 12.87
CA ASN A 219 17.51 9.89 13.68
C ASN A 219 17.17 8.41 13.95
N TRP A 220 16.16 7.84 13.27
CA TRP A 220 15.81 6.44 13.46
C TRP A 220 16.98 5.49 13.16
N THR A 221 16.99 4.37 13.87
CA THR A 221 17.94 3.29 13.74
C THR A 221 17.21 1.95 13.53
N ASP A 222 17.93 0.94 13.09
CA ASP A 222 17.37 -0.41 12.96
C ASP A 222 16.72 -0.90 14.28
N LYS A 223 17.26 -0.51 15.44
CA LYS A 223 16.73 -0.89 16.77
C LYS A 223 15.33 -0.38 17.04
N ASP A 224 14.97 0.75 16.45
CA ASP A 224 13.64 1.34 16.63
C ASP A 224 12.59 0.55 15.82
N LEU A 225 13.00 -0.02 14.69
CA LEU A 225 12.12 -0.69 13.73
C LEU A 225 12.05 -2.21 13.95
N LEU A 226 13.14 -2.84 14.37
CA LEU A 226 13.24 -4.30 14.51
C LEU A 226 12.10 -4.92 15.33
N PRO A 227 11.66 -4.37 16.49
CA PRO A 227 10.57 -4.97 17.24
C PRO A 227 9.25 -5.08 16.44
N TYR A 228 9.00 -4.12 15.54
CA TYR A 228 7.81 -4.06 14.70
C TYR A 228 7.94 -4.99 13.48
N ILE A 229 9.14 -5.06 12.90
CA ILE A 229 9.47 -6.00 11.82
C ILE A 229 9.32 -7.44 12.32
N ASP A 230 9.94 -7.75 13.45
CA ASP A 230 9.90 -9.07 14.07
C ASP A 230 8.46 -9.49 14.40
N ALA A 231 7.67 -8.60 15.00
CA ALA A 231 6.27 -8.86 15.31
C ALA A 231 5.43 -9.11 14.04
N THR A 232 5.71 -8.38 12.95
CA THR A 232 5.05 -8.59 11.66
C THR A 232 5.32 -9.99 11.13
N ILE A 233 6.59 -10.40 11.11
CA ILE A 233 6.97 -11.74 10.62
C ILE A 233 6.50 -12.84 11.57
N GLU A 234 6.51 -12.62 12.89
CA GLU A 234 5.99 -13.57 13.88
C GLU A 234 4.52 -13.95 13.61
N HIS A 235 3.69 -12.98 13.23
CA HIS A 235 2.23 -13.20 13.09
C HIS A 235 1.78 -13.47 11.66
N PHE A 236 2.32 -12.80 10.65
CA PHE A 236 1.96 -12.99 9.25
C PHE A 236 2.84 -14.00 8.52
N GLY A 237 4.05 -14.24 9.02
CA GLY A 237 5.07 -15.05 8.34
C GLY A 237 5.60 -14.39 7.07
N PHE A 238 6.64 -14.99 6.49
CA PHE A 238 7.14 -14.59 5.18
C PHE A 238 6.17 -14.88 4.03
N ASP A 239 5.14 -15.69 4.26
CA ASP A 239 4.20 -16.11 3.20
C ASP A 239 3.05 -15.11 2.98
N ARG A 240 2.79 -14.22 3.95
CA ARG A 240 1.73 -13.19 3.86
C ARG A 240 2.24 -11.78 4.13
N THR A 241 3.57 -11.59 4.17
CA THR A 241 4.21 -10.28 4.25
C THR A 241 4.81 -9.93 2.90
N ILE A 242 4.62 -8.70 2.44
CA ILE A 242 5.06 -8.22 1.13
C ILE A 242 5.91 -6.97 1.29
N TYR A 243 7.02 -6.89 0.55
CA TYR A 243 7.85 -5.70 0.44
C TYR A 243 7.12 -4.56 -0.27
N ALA A 244 7.31 -3.35 0.24
CA ALA A 244 6.90 -2.12 -0.42
C ALA A 244 7.84 -0.97 -0.07
N GLY A 245 8.08 -0.08 -1.04
CA GLY A 245 8.99 1.06 -0.92
C GLY A 245 8.33 2.32 -0.41
N ASP A 246 7.08 2.54 -0.77
CA ASP A 246 6.30 3.76 -0.51
C ASP A 246 7.00 5.04 -1.02
N TRP A 247 7.67 4.91 -2.17
CA TRP A 247 8.29 6.06 -2.80
C TRP A 247 7.26 6.96 -3.50
N PRO A 248 7.36 8.30 -3.41
CA PRO A 248 8.41 9.09 -2.77
C PRO A 248 8.11 9.45 -1.30
N ILE A 249 7.04 8.92 -0.70
CA ILE A 249 6.64 9.25 0.67
C ILE A 249 7.75 8.86 1.67
N CYS A 250 8.41 7.73 1.45
CA CYS A 250 9.52 7.25 2.26
C CYS A 250 10.70 8.24 2.36
N LEU A 251 10.86 9.14 1.36
CA LEU A 251 11.94 10.14 1.34
C LEU A 251 11.90 11.14 2.51
N GLN A 252 10.79 11.18 3.25
CA GLN A 252 10.71 11.94 4.51
C GLN A 252 11.71 11.46 5.57
N ALA A 253 12.09 10.20 5.52
CA ALA A 253 12.89 9.57 6.58
C ALA A 253 13.98 8.63 6.06
N THR A 254 13.89 8.15 4.83
CA THR A 254 14.82 7.15 4.30
C THR A 254 14.90 7.21 2.77
N SER A 255 15.91 6.55 2.20
CA SER A 255 15.92 6.21 0.76
C SER A 255 15.44 4.77 0.56
N LEU A 256 15.01 4.44 -0.67
CA LEU A 256 14.66 3.06 -1.04
C LEU A 256 15.80 2.08 -0.74
N THR A 257 17.02 2.45 -1.11
CA THR A 257 18.21 1.63 -0.86
C THR A 257 18.42 1.36 0.62
N ARG A 258 18.39 2.41 1.48
CA ARG A 258 18.54 2.25 2.92
C ARG A 258 17.42 1.39 3.51
N TRP A 259 16.18 1.53 3.00
CA TRP A 259 15.05 0.72 3.45
C TRP A 259 15.28 -0.76 3.14
N VAL A 260 15.64 -1.10 1.90
CA VAL A 260 15.96 -2.49 1.52
C VAL A 260 17.13 -3.05 2.33
N GLU A 261 18.20 -2.26 2.56
CA GLU A 261 19.33 -2.69 3.39
C GLU A 261 18.91 -2.96 4.84
N THR A 262 18.03 -2.14 5.40
CA THR A 262 17.49 -2.33 6.76
C THR A 262 16.73 -3.63 6.88
N LEU A 263 15.84 -3.91 5.92
CA LEU A 263 15.08 -5.16 5.87
C LEU A 263 15.99 -6.37 5.64
N ASP A 264 17.02 -6.22 4.80
CA ASP A 264 17.97 -7.28 4.51
C ASP A 264 18.77 -7.68 5.77
N ARG A 265 19.16 -6.70 6.59
CA ARG A 265 19.78 -6.96 7.91
C ARG A 265 18.79 -7.59 8.88
N ALA A 266 17.54 -7.13 8.91
CA ALA A 266 16.51 -7.71 9.76
C ALA A 266 16.26 -9.20 9.43
N PHE A 267 16.44 -9.58 8.16
CA PHE A 267 16.21 -10.94 7.66
C PHE A 267 17.49 -11.75 7.45
N GLU A 268 18.59 -11.41 8.10
CA GLU A 268 19.88 -12.12 7.96
C GLU A 268 19.77 -13.61 8.29
N GLY A 269 18.89 -14.00 9.22
CA GLY A 269 18.63 -15.39 9.59
C GLY A 269 17.60 -16.13 8.73
N ALA A 270 16.90 -15.43 7.81
CA ALA A 270 15.87 -16.03 6.97
C ALA A 270 16.47 -16.82 5.81
N SER A 271 15.78 -17.88 5.41
CA SER A 271 16.16 -18.67 4.24
C SER A 271 15.98 -17.86 2.94
N GLU A 272 16.67 -18.28 1.87
CA GLU A 272 16.50 -17.65 0.55
C GLU A 272 15.05 -17.75 0.06
N VAL A 273 14.34 -18.84 0.36
CA VAL A 273 12.93 -19.01 -0.02
C VAL A 273 12.06 -17.98 0.68
N GLU A 274 12.21 -17.77 1.99
CA GLU A 274 11.48 -16.78 2.75
C GLU A 274 11.75 -15.37 2.23
N ARG A 275 13.01 -15.02 1.97
CA ARG A 275 13.37 -13.71 1.41
C ARG A 275 12.79 -13.52 0.01
N ARG A 276 12.80 -14.55 -0.86
CA ARG A 276 12.15 -14.49 -2.19
C ARG A 276 10.63 -14.36 -2.09
N ASN A 277 10.01 -15.03 -1.11
CA ASN A 277 8.58 -14.86 -0.87
C ASN A 277 8.27 -13.42 -0.53
N PHE A 278 8.96 -12.84 0.45
CA PHE A 278 8.77 -11.47 0.90
C PHE A 278 9.01 -10.43 -0.20
N TYR A 279 10.14 -10.50 -0.90
CA TYR A 279 10.52 -9.47 -1.86
C TYR A 279 9.88 -9.61 -3.25
N ARG A 280 9.39 -10.81 -3.60
CA ARG A 280 8.99 -11.08 -4.98
C ARG A 280 7.74 -11.96 -5.12
N ASN A 281 7.78 -13.22 -4.62
CA ASN A 281 6.81 -14.23 -5.00
C ASN A 281 5.40 -13.89 -4.49
N ASN A 282 5.30 -13.40 -3.26
CA ASN A 282 4.04 -12.99 -2.66
C ASN A 282 3.39 -11.84 -3.45
N ALA A 283 4.19 -10.84 -3.82
CA ALA A 283 3.73 -9.73 -4.64
C ALA A 283 3.22 -10.21 -5.99
N ASN A 284 3.98 -11.05 -6.69
CA ASN A 284 3.57 -11.62 -7.97
C ASN A 284 2.24 -12.38 -7.85
N SER A 285 2.09 -13.20 -6.82
CA SER A 285 0.87 -13.99 -6.58
C SER A 285 -0.31 -13.11 -6.19
N PHE A 286 -0.14 -12.26 -5.16
CA PHE A 286 -1.23 -11.43 -4.62
C PHE A 286 -1.79 -10.45 -5.66
N TYR A 287 -0.92 -9.74 -6.35
CA TYR A 287 -1.30 -8.79 -7.40
C TYR A 287 -1.53 -9.43 -8.77
N ARG A 288 -1.27 -10.73 -8.92
CA ARG A 288 -1.44 -11.46 -10.20
C ARG A 288 -0.68 -10.78 -11.35
N LEU A 289 0.62 -10.54 -11.14
CA LEU A 289 1.43 -9.78 -12.10
C LEU A 289 1.86 -10.60 -13.32
N GLY A 290 1.90 -11.93 -13.20
CA GLY A 290 2.24 -12.85 -14.29
C GLY A 290 3.74 -12.92 -14.60
N LEU A 291 4.59 -12.82 -13.55
CA LEU A 291 6.07 -12.85 -13.63
C LEU A 291 6.64 -14.19 -13.21
#